data_557b9dfa3518b3ae6c89b50dd1c15e5a
#
_entry.id   557b9dfa3518b3ae6c89b50dd1c15e5a
#
_cell.length_a   1.000
_cell.length_b   1.000
_cell.length_c   1.000
_cell.angle_alpha   90.00
_cell.angle_beta   90.00
_cell.angle_gamma   90.00
#
_symmetry.space_group_name_H-M   'P 1'
#
loop_
_entity.id
_entity.type
_entity.pdbx_description
1 polymer ?
#
loop_
_entity_poly.entity_id
_entity_poly.type
_entity_poly.pdbx_seq_one_letter_code
_entity_poly.pdbx_strand_id
1 'polypeptide(L)'
;TQDIQLIKLEVAREENIDSIPPNNPLLAEINAKEEPELAKLLRVKPMRTSAGVTPVAIMTSPAPCPHGTCTFCPGGPKNDSPQSYTGHEPAARRGKRHNYNSKSQVESRLEQYIRNGHPTDKIEIIVMGGTFTSRAPDYQDEFLKGAFSTLNGKDLPLEEALQVNGNAKHKCVALTIETRPTECTPW
;
A
#
# COMPACT_ATOMS: atom_id res chain seq x y z
N THR A 1 -1.40 23.73 -11.21
CA THR A 1 -0.14 23.07 -10.69
C THR A 1 1.10 23.95 -10.94
N GLN A 2 1.21 24.60 -12.09
CA GLN A 2 2.33 25.53 -12.36
C GLN A 2 2.33 26.72 -11.39
N ASP A 3 1.19 27.31 -11.12
CA ASP A 3 1.05 28.48 -10.24
C ASP A 3 1.51 28.21 -8.80
N ILE A 4 1.17 27.07 -8.21
CA ILE A 4 1.62 26.71 -6.86
C ILE A 4 3.16 26.57 -6.78
N GLN A 5 3.81 26.03 -7.82
CA GLN A 5 5.26 25.91 -7.81
C GLN A 5 5.93 27.28 -7.95
N LEU A 6 5.34 28.19 -8.71
CA LEU A 6 5.81 29.57 -8.83
C LEU A 6 5.67 30.32 -7.50
N ILE A 7 4.49 30.26 -6.87
CA ILE A 7 4.25 30.87 -5.54
C ILE A 7 5.26 30.35 -4.50
N LYS A 8 5.46 29.02 -4.46
CA LYS A 8 6.44 28.42 -3.54
C LYS A 8 7.88 28.90 -3.82
N LEU A 9 8.22 29.10 -5.09
CA LEU A 9 9.53 29.61 -5.49
C LEU A 9 9.70 31.08 -5.07
N GLU A 10 8.70 31.92 -5.25
CA GLU A 10 8.70 33.31 -4.83
C GLU A 10 8.86 33.43 -3.31
N VAL A 11 8.03 32.72 -2.54
CA VAL A 11 8.12 32.69 -1.08
C VAL A 11 9.48 32.16 -0.61
N ALA A 12 10.00 31.11 -1.24
CA ALA A 12 11.31 30.59 -0.89
C ALA A 12 12.45 31.61 -1.12
N ARG A 13 12.32 32.45 -2.15
CA ARG A 13 13.30 33.56 -2.42
C ARG A 13 13.15 34.67 -1.40
N GLU A 14 11.93 35.11 -1.08
CA GLU A 14 11.66 36.16 -0.10
C GLU A 14 12.14 35.78 1.29
N GLU A 15 11.91 34.53 1.70
CA GLU A 15 12.28 34.01 3.01
C GLU A 15 13.70 33.43 3.09
N ASN A 16 14.51 33.56 2.00
CA ASN A 16 15.85 33.00 1.92
C ASN A 16 15.96 31.52 2.26
N ILE A 17 15.00 30.72 1.79
CA ILE A 17 14.99 29.26 1.97
C ILE A 17 15.78 28.60 0.83
N ASP A 18 16.80 27.79 1.17
CA ASP A 18 17.70 27.16 0.20
C ASP A 18 17.02 26.17 -0.76
N SER A 19 15.85 25.66 -0.42
CA SER A 19 15.12 24.70 -1.24
C SER A 19 13.61 24.89 -1.17
N ILE A 20 12.93 24.64 -2.29
CA ILE A 20 11.46 24.68 -2.32
C ILE A 20 10.90 23.55 -1.43
N PRO A 21 10.08 23.85 -0.39
CA PRO A 21 9.55 22.83 0.50
C PRO A 21 8.63 21.86 -0.23
N PRO A 22 8.62 20.57 0.13
CA PRO A 22 7.70 19.59 -0.43
C PRO A 22 6.25 19.94 -0.06
N ASN A 23 5.27 19.32 -0.76
CA ASN A 23 3.86 19.61 -0.52
C ASN A 23 3.33 19.02 0.80
N ASN A 24 3.95 17.95 1.32
CA ASN A 24 3.45 17.24 2.50
C ASN A 24 3.32 18.11 3.76
N PRO A 25 4.29 18.96 4.15
CA PRO A 25 4.12 19.86 5.28
C PRO A 25 2.96 20.84 5.06
N LEU A 26 2.83 21.38 3.85
CA LEU A 26 1.73 22.30 3.53
C LEU A 26 0.36 21.61 3.63
N LEU A 27 0.26 20.34 3.19
CA LEU A 27 -0.95 19.54 3.35
C LEU A 27 -1.34 19.29 4.81
N ALA A 28 -0.37 19.26 5.72
CA ALA A 28 -0.62 19.07 7.15
C ALA A 28 -1.21 20.32 7.81
N GLU A 29 -0.93 21.51 7.27
CA GLU A 29 -1.39 22.80 7.83
C GLU A 29 -2.77 23.19 7.33
N ILE A 30 -3.24 22.63 6.21
CA ILE A 30 -4.54 23.00 5.65
C ILE A 30 -5.67 22.09 6.15
N ASN A 31 -6.84 22.67 6.32
CA ASN A 31 -8.06 21.91 6.53
C ASN A 31 -8.66 21.47 5.19
N ALA A 32 -8.41 20.24 4.78
CA ALA A 32 -8.88 19.73 3.50
C ALA A 32 -10.42 19.74 3.30
N LYS A 33 -11.21 19.93 4.38
CA LYS A 33 -12.67 20.08 4.29
C LYS A 33 -13.05 21.51 3.97
N GLU A 34 -12.30 22.48 4.47
CA GLU A 34 -12.53 23.90 4.24
C GLU A 34 -11.88 24.39 2.95
N GLU A 35 -10.73 23.79 2.59
CA GLU A 35 -9.93 24.15 1.41
C GLU A 35 -9.71 22.95 0.46
N PRO A 36 -10.78 22.34 -0.08
CA PRO A 36 -10.67 21.10 -0.87
C PRO A 36 -9.89 21.29 -2.18
N GLU A 37 -9.98 22.44 -2.82
CA GLU A 37 -9.26 22.72 -4.07
C GLU A 37 -7.75 22.88 -3.80
N LEU A 38 -7.37 23.55 -2.72
CA LEU A 38 -5.97 23.68 -2.32
C LEU A 38 -5.37 22.31 -1.94
N ALA A 39 -6.10 21.51 -1.17
CA ALA A 39 -5.71 20.14 -0.84
C ALA A 39 -5.49 19.29 -2.09
N LYS A 40 -6.35 19.43 -3.10
CA LYS A 40 -6.24 18.74 -4.38
C LYS A 40 -5.01 19.18 -5.18
N LEU A 41 -4.72 20.47 -5.19
CA LEU A 41 -3.54 21.05 -5.88
C LEU A 41 -2.23 20.62 -5.22
N LEU A 42 -2.20 20.51 -3.90
CA LEU A 42 -1.02 20.09 -3.14
C LEU A 42 -0.82 18.58 -3.11
N ARG A 43 -1.80 17.78 -3.56
CA ARG A 43 -1.71 16.31 -3.55
C ARG A 43 -0.45 15.81 -4.24
N VAL A 44 0.30 14.95 -3.55
CA VAL A 44 1.54 14.37 -4.07
C VAL A 44 1.25 13.17 -4.98
N LYS A 45 1.67 13.23 -6.25
CA LYS A 45 1.44 12.17 -7.27
C LYS A 45 -0.06 11.88 -7.50
N PRO A 46 -0.88 12.88 -7.89
CA PRO A 46 -2.34 12.79 -7.93
C PRO A 46 -2.86 11.65 -8.82
N MET A 47 -2.13 11.26 -9.85
CA MET A 47 -2.53 10.17 -10.77
C MET A 47 -2.67 8.80 -10.09
N ARG A 48 -2.06 8.59 -8.92
CA ARG A 48 -2.13 7.28 -8.23
C ARG A 48 -3.51 6.85 -7.80
N THR A 49 -4.38 7.80 -7.56
CA THR A 49 -5.76 7.56 -7.09
C THR A 49 -6.80 8.21 -8.02
N SER A 50 -6.40 8.53 -9.25
CA SER A 50 -7.30 9.15 -10.25
C SER A 50 -8.48 8.26 -10.62
N ALA A 51 -8.33 6.95 -10.53
CA ALA A 51 -9.41 5.97 -10.74
C ALA A 51 -10.41 5.90 -9.55
N GLY A 52 -10.20 6.67 -8.48
CA GLY A 52 -11.07 6.65 -7.29
C GLY A 52 -10.81 5.49 -6.33
N VAL A 53 -9.79 4.69 -6.57
CA VAL A 53 -9.36 3.57 -5.70
C VAL A 53 -7.90 3.75 -5.34
N THR A 54 -7.54 3.44 -4.09
CA THR A 54 -6.18 3.57 -3.57
C THR A 54 -5.51 2.20 -3.46
N PRO A 55 -4.51 1.90 -4.30
CA PRO A 55 -3.84 0.60 -4.29
C PRO A 55 -2.84 0.45 -3.12
N VAL A 56 -3.01 -0.59 -2.33
CA VAL A 56 -2.16 -0.94 -1.19
C VAL A 56 -1.55 -2.33 -1.43
N ALA A 57 -0.35 -2.34 -1.98
CA ALA A 57 0.42 -3.57 -2.15
C ALA A 57 1.09 -3.98 -0.83
N ILE A 58 0.89 -5.22 -0.42
CA ILE A 58 1.50 -5.86 0.75
C ILE A 58 2.28 -7.09 0.31
N MET A 59 3.49 -7.26 0.86
CA MET A 59 4.42 -8.31 0.47
C MET A 59 4.43 -9.42 1.52
N THR A 60 4.29 -10.67 1.06
CA THR A 60 4.41 -11.86 1.92
C THR A 60 5.85 -12.15 2.29
N SER A 61 6.08 -12.91 3.34
CA SER A 61 7.42 -13.38 3.72
C SER A 61 8.02 -14.29 2.63
N PRO A 62 9.36 -14.31 2.49
CA PRO A 62 10.02 -15.21 1.55
C PRO A 62 9.60 -16.67 1.75
N ALA A 63 9.18 -17.30 0.66
CA ALA A 63 8.87 -18.73 0.62
C ALA A 63 9.13 -19.27 -0.79
N PRO A 64 9.54 -20.54 -0.92
CA PRO A 64 9.70 -21.17 -2.22
C PRO A 64 8.32 -21.39 -2.87
N CYS A 65 8.28 -21.34 -4.20
CA CYS A 65 7.12 -21.84 -4.93
C CYS A 65 7.12 -23.38 -4.98
N PRO A 66 5.95 -24.04 -4.94
CA PRO A 66 5.88 -25.50 -4.93
C PRO A 66 6.48 -26.17 -6.18
N HIS A 67 6.51 -25.46 -7.31
CA HIS A 67 7.08 -25.93 -8.56
C HIS A 67 8.59 -25.63 -8.72
N GLY A 68 9.24 -25.06 -7.70
CA GLY A 68 10.63 -24.59 -7.78
C GLY A 68 10.78 -23.19 -8.35
N THR A 69 11.93 -22.92 -8.97
CA THR A 69 12.28 -21.59 -9.49
C THR A 69 12.12 -21.56 -11.01
N CYS A 70 11.31 -20.65 -11.52
CA CYS A 70 11.18 -20.42 -12.95
C CYS A 70 12.48 -19.85 -13.54
N THR A 71 12.78 -20.17 -14.81
CA THR A 71 13.98 -19.71 -15.50
C THR A 71 14.14 -18.19 -15.51
N PHE A 72 13.04 -17.46 -15.54
CA PHE A 72 13.01 -16.00 -15.56
C PHE A 72 12.79 -15.37 -14.16
N CYS A 73 12.80 -16.17 -13.09
CA CYS A 73 12.61 -15.64 -11.74
C CYS A 73 13.86 -14.87 -11.30
N PRO A 74 13.74 -13.55 -11.00
CA PRO A 74 14.91 -12.71 -10.75
C PRO A 74 15.50 -12.88 -9.35
N GLY A 75 14.76 -13.50 -8.42
CA GLY A 75 15.15 -13.66 -7.03
C GLY A 75 14.32 -14.71 -6.32
N GLY A 76 14.29 -14.64 -4.99
CA GLY A 76 13.56 -15.58 -4.15
C GLY A 76 14.23 -15.76 -2.78
N PRO A 77 13.83 -16.79 -2.00
CA PRO A 77 14.31 -17.00 -0.62
C PRO A 77 15.84 -17.05 -0.47
N LYS A 78 16.55 -17.52 -1.48
CA LYS A 78 18.03 -17.53 -1.49
C LYS A 78 18.65 -16.12 -1.40
N ASN A 79 17.89 -15.11 -1.83
CA ASN A 79 18.30 -13.71 -1.82
C ASN A 79 17.55 -12.91 -0.74
N ASP A 80 17.03 -13.60 0.27
CA ASP A 80 16.22 -12.99 1.35
C ASP A 80 15.07 -12.11 0.80
N SER A 81 14.44 -12.60 -0.29
CA SER A 81 13.36 -11.94 -1.01
C SER A 81 12.24 -12.94 -1.26
N PRO A 82 10.98 -12.52 -1.31
CA PRO A 82 9.92 -13.36 -1.85
C PRO A 82 10.22 -13.83 -3.26
N GLN A 83 9.68 -14.99 -3.62
CA GLN A 83 9.81 -15.52 -4.99
C GLN A 83 9.26 -14.51 -6.00
N SER A 84 9.87 -14.41 -7.16
CA SER A 84 9.60 -13.42 -8.24
C SER A 84 10.04 -11.98 -7.93
N TYR A 85 10.71 -11.74 -6.81
CA TYR A 85 11.22 -10.41 -6.42
C TYR A 85 12.72 -10.44 -6.13
N THR A 86 13.38 -9.30 -6.41
CA THR A 86 14.82 -9.12 -6.13
C THR A 86 15.08 -8.57 -4.72
N GLY A 87 14.03 -8.07 -4.05
CA GLY A 87 14.14 -7.34 -2.78
C GLY A 87 14.35 -5.83 -2.95
N HIS A 88 14.59 -5.34 -4.18
CA HIS A 88 14.82 -3.92 -4.46
C HIS A 88 13.54 -3.16 -4.84
N GLU A 89 12.48 -3.84 -5.15
CA GLU A 89 11.19 -3.25 -5.49
C GLU A 89 10.61 -2.49 -4.28
N PRO A 90 9.88 -1.39 -4.52
CA PRO A 90 9.31 -0.58 -3.42
C PRO A 90 8.42 -1.39 -2.47
N ALA A 91 7.65 -2.36 -2.98
CA ALA A 91 6.82 -3.24 -2.16
C ALA A 91 7.65 -4.23 -1.35
N ALA A 92 8.67 -4.87 -1.96
CA ALA A 92 9.57 -5.80 -1.28
C ALA A 92 10.37 -5.11 -0.16
N ARG A 93 10.93 -3.91 -0.42
CA ARG A 93 11.64 -3.10 0.59
C ARG A 93 10.74 -2.69 1.75
N ARG A 94 9.46 -2.38 1.48
CA ARG A 94 8.48 -2.12 2.53
C ARG A 94 8.17 -3.39 3.32
N GLY A 95 7.91 -4.51 2.65
CA GLY A 95 7.70 -5.80 3.29
C GLY A 95 8.83 -6.15 4.24
N LYS A 96 10.08 -6.07 3.78
CA LYS A 96 11.27 -6.33 4.60
C LYS A 96 11.35 -5.39 5.81
N ARG A 97 11.11 -4.07 5.64
CA ARG A 97 11.11 -3.08 6.73
C ARG A 97 10.09 -3.40 7.82
N HIS A 98 8.98 -3.99 7.45
CA HIS A 98 7.89 -4.37 8.35
C HIS A 98 7.92 -5.86 8.74
N ASN A 99 9.06 -6.55 8.54
CA ASN A 99 9.18 -7.99 8.79
C ASN A 99 8.05 -8.81 8.13
N TYR A 100 7.61 -8.37 6.96
CA TYR A 100 6.51 -8.96 6.19
C TYR A 100 5.17 -9.08 6.96
N ASN A 101 5.00 -8.32 8.04
CA ASN A 101 3.74 -8.24 8.75
C ASN A 101 2.72 -7.41 7.96
N SER A 102 1.59 -7.99 7.61
CA SER A 102 0.57 -7.36 6.75
C SER A 102 -0.08 -6.14 7.40
N LYS A 103 -0.39 -6.22 8.69
CA LYS A 103 -0.97 -5.13 9.48
C LYS A 103 -0.13 -3.86 9.39
N SER A 104 1.14 -3.93 9.75
CA SER A 104 2.04 -2.76 9.74
C SER A 104 2.36 -2.26 8.33
N GLN A 105 2.34 -3.14 7.31
CA GLN A 105 2.48 -2.71 5.91
C GLN A 105 1.28 -1.89 5.44
N VAL A 106 0.05 -2.31 5.75
CA VAL A 106 -1.18 -1.57 5.42
C VAL A 106 -1.21 -0.25 6.16
N GLU A 107 -0.95 -0.26 7.48
CA GLU A 107 -0.93 0.93 8.34
C GLU A 107 0.03 2.00 7.79
N SER A 108 1.30 1.65 7.60
CA SER A 108 2.31 2.55 7.03
C SER A 108 1.92 3.08 5.64
N ARG A 109 1.21 2.27 4.86
CA ARG A 109 0.79 2.68 3.52
C ARG A 109 -0.40 3.63 3.54
N LEU A 110 -1.38 3.40 4.42
CA LEU A 110 -2.50 4.30 4.63
C LEU A 110 -2.02 5.66 5.14
N GLU A 111 -1.14 5.68 6.16
CA GLU A 111 -0.54 6.90 6.68
C GLU A 111 0.18 7.70 5.58
N GLN A 112 0.95 7.01 4.73
CA GLN A 112 1.63 7.65 3.61
C GLN A 112 0.63 8.27 2.61
N TYR A 113 -0.47 7.58 2.29
CA TYR A 113 -1.49 8.11 1.39
C TYR A 113 -2.19 9.32 2.00
N ILE A 114 -2.59 9.25 3.26
CA ILE A 114 -3.23 10.35 3.98
C ILE A 114 -2.30 11.56 4.00
N ARG A 115 -1.04 11.38 4.39
CA ARG A 115 -0.03 12.46 4.41
C ARG A 115 0.22 13.08 3.04
N ASN A 116 0.02 12.34 1.97
CA ASN A 116 0.16 12.79 0.59
C ASN A 116 -1.14 13.40 0.01
N GLY A 117 -2.21 13.52 0.79
CA GLY A 117 -3.50 14.09 0.39
C GLY A 117 -4.39 13.16 -0.43
N HIS A 118 -4.15 11.85 -0.41
CA HIS A 118 -4.97 10.88 -1.14
C HIS A 118 -6.19 10.44 -0.33
N PRO A 119 -7.33 10.17 -0.96
CA PRO A 119 -8.45 9.48 -0.33
C PRO A 119 -8.05 8.05 0.04
N THR A 120 -8.60 7.54 1.13
CA THR A 120 -8.37 6.16 1.60
C THR A 120 -9.67 5.44 1.97
N ASP A 121 -10.78 5.90 1.43
CA ASP A 121 -12.11 5.32 1.65
C ASP A 121 -12.34 4.05 0.83
N LYS A 122 -11.68 3.92 -0.33
CA LYS A 122 -11.75 2.76 -1.22
C LYS A 122 -10.34 2.22 -1.47
N ILE A 123 -10.08 1.04 -0.97
CA ILE A 123 -8.77 0.39 -1.01
C ILE A 123 -8.82 -0.84 -1.93
N GLU A 124 -7.83 -0.97 -2.78
CA GLU A 124 -7.47 -2.25 -3.39
C GLU A 124 -6.28 -2.83 -2.63
N ILE A 125 -6.45 -3.98 -1.99
CA ILE A 125 -5.34 -4.75 -1.42
C ILE A 125 -4.73 -5.62 -2.51
N ILE A 126 -3.40 -5.55 -2.67
CA ILE A 126 -2.66 -6.38 -3.62
C ILE A 126 -1.66 -7.21 -2.83
N VAL A 127 -1.93 -8.51 -2.70
CA VAL A 127 -1.05 -9.48 -2.04
C VAL A 127 0.02 -9.93 -3.04
N MET A 128 1.26 -9.59 -2.76
CA MET A 128 2.43 -9.85 -3.60
C MET A 128 3.40 -10.82 -2.91
N GLY A 129 4.21 -11.54 -3.68
CA GLY A 129 5.26 -12.40 -3.12
C GLY A 129 5.28 -13.84 -3.66
N GLY A 130 4.99 -14.01 -4.94
CA GLY A 130 5.04 -15.29 -5.63
C GLY A 130 3.70 -16.03 -5.61
N THR A 131 3.67 -17.25 -5.10
CA THR A 131 2.46 -18.09 -5.11
C THR A 131 1.81 -18.07 -3.72
N PHE A 132 1.02 -17.05 -3.43
CA PHE A 132 0.40 -16.89 -2.10
C PHE A 132 -0.50 -18.06 -1.72
N THR A 133 -1.31 -18.56 -2.64
CA THR A 133 -2.26 -19.65 -2.41
C THR A 133 -1.62 -21.01 -2.10
N SER A 134 -0.30 -21.14 -2.32
CA SER A 134 0.44 -22.34 -1.92
C SER A 134 0.97 -22.29 -0.48
N ARG A 135 0.79 -21.17 0.22
CA ARG A 135 1.18 -21.04 1.62
C ARG A 135 0.21 -21.83 2.51
N ALA A 136 0.68 -22.23 3.70
CA ALA A 136 -0.21 -22.89 4.66
C ALA A 136 -1.48 -22.04 4.91
N PRO A 137 -2.66 -22.66 5.03
CA PRO A 137 -3.93 -21.94 5.23
C PRO A 137 -3.88 -20.97 6.41
N ASP A 138 -3.34 -21.39 7.56
CA ASP A 138 -3.18 -20.52 8.74
C ASP A 138 -2.36 -19.27 8.46
N TYR A 139 -1.33 -19.37 7.60
CA TYR A 139 -0.54 -18.22 7.18
C TYR A 139 -1.36 -17.28 6.29
N GLN A 140 -2.14 -17.82 5.37
CA GLN A 140 -3.00 -17.03 4.48
C GLN A 140 -4.03 -16.25 5.30
N ASP A 141 -4.71 -16.93 6.22
CA ASP A 141 -5.72 -16.35 7.09
C ASP A 141 -5.16 -15.26 7.99
N GLU A 142 -4.04 -15.53 8.66
CA GLU A 142 -3.40 -14.55 9.55
C GLU A 142 -2.87 -13.33 8.78
N PHE A 143 -2.35 -13.54 7.55
CA PHE A 143 -1.86 -12.47 6.71
C PHE A 143 -3.01 -11.56 6.23
N LEU A 144 -4.12 -12.13 5.78
CA LEU A 144 -5.31 -11.37 5.38
C LEU A 144 -5.99 -10.73 6.58
N LYS A 145 -6.13 -11.45 7.69
CA LYS A 145 -6.65 -10.92 8.96
C LYS A 145 -5.90 -9.65 9.39
N GLY A 146 -4.56 -9.67 9.37
CA GLY A 146 -3.76 -8.50 9.70
C GLY A 146 -4.05 -7.29 8.82
N ALA A 147 -4.22 -7.48 7.51
CA ALA A 147 -4.59 -6.43 6.57
C ALA A 147 -5.99 -5.86 6.88
N PHE A 148 -7.00 -6.72 7.01
CA PHE A 148 -8.38 -6.30 7.28
C PHE A 148 -8.57 -5.70 8.67
N SER A 149 -7.82 -6.17 9.68
CA SER A 149 -7.80 -5.55 11.02
C SER A 149 -7.41 -4.07 10.96
N THR A 150 -6.40 -3.74 10.14
CA THR A 150 -5.99 -2.34 9.94
C THR A 150 -7.07 -1.53 9.23
N LEU A 151 -7.66 -2.07 8.15
CA LEU A 151 -8.72 -1.38 7.40
C LEU A 151 -9.96 -1.11 8.27
N ASN A 152 -10.31 -2.06 9.14
CA ASN A 152 -11.46 -1.97 10.04
C ASN A 152 -11.18 -1.14 11.31
N GLY A 153 -9.90 -0.94 11.67
CA GLY A 153 -9.49 -0.36 12.95
C GLY A 153 -9.83 -1.26 14.14
N LYS A 154 -10.04 -2.57 13.92
CA LYS A 154 -10.40 -3.57 14.93
C LYS A 154 -9.72 -4.91 14.62
N ASP A 155 -9.26 -5.60 15.65
CA ASP A 155 -8.75 -6.98 15.53
C ASP A 155 -9.90 -7.97 15.69
N LEU A 156 -10.26 -8.62 14.59
CA LEU A 156 -11.38 -9.56 14.48
C LEU A 156 -10.90 -10.83 13.77
N PRO A 157 -11.55 -11.99 13.99
CA PRO A 157 -11.37 -13.16 13.12
C PRO A 157 -11.58 -12.80 11.65
N LEU A 158 -10.86 -13.45 10.71
CA LEU A 158 -10.87 -13.07 9.30
C LEU A 158 -12.27 -13.00 8.71
N GLU A 159 -13.10 -14.02 8.96
CA GLU A 159 -14.47 -14.08 8.43
C GLU A 159 -15.32 -12.87 8.87
N GLU A 160 -15.27 -12.55 10.16
CA GLU A 160 -15.96 -11.38 10.70
C GLU A 160 -15.38 -10.07 10.16
N ALA A 161 -14.02 -9.98 10.06
CA ALA A 161 -13.33 -8.81 9.52
C ALA A 161 -13.74 -8.52 8.06
N LEU A 162 -13.93 -9.56 7.25
CA LEU A 162 -14.41 -9.44 5.87
C LEU A 162 -15.86 -8.92 5.83
N GLN A 163 -16.74 -9.47 6.67
CA GLN A 163 -18.15 -9.08 6.73
C GLN A 163 -18.34 -7.60 7.11
N VAL A 164 -17.61 -7.12 8.13
CA VAL A 164 -17.79 -5.75 8.63
C VAL A 164 -17.08 -4.71 7.77
N ASN A 165 -16.13 -5.10 6.91
CA ASN A 165 -15.31 -4.16 6.14
C ASN A 165 -16.13 -3.30 5.17
N GLY A 166 -17.27 -3.77 4.68
CA GLY A 166 -18.18 -2.98 3.85
C GLY A 166 -18.64 -1.66 4.47
N ASN A 167 -18.60 -1.56 5.81
CA ASN A 167 -18.97 -0.36 6.58
C ASN A 167 -17.77 0.34 7.24
N ALA A 168 -16.55 -0.15 7.00
CA ALA A 168 -15.33 0.43 7.58
C ALA A 168 -14.99 1.79 6.95
N LYS A 169 -14.14 2.56 7.66
CA LYS A 169 -13.59 3.81 7.13
C LYS A 169 -12.76 3.57 5.87
N HIS A 170 -11.99 2.48 5.85
CA HIS A 170 -11.16 2.05 4.73
C HIS A 170 -11.75 0.76 4.15
N LYS A 171 -12.56 0.88 3.10
CA LYS A 171 -13.25 -0.26 2.50
C LYS A 171 -12.37 -0.96 1.48
N CYS A 172 -12.14 -2.25 1.65
CA CYS A 172 -11.52 -3.07 0.61
C CYS A 172 -12.54 -3.33 -0.50
N VAL A 173 -12.40 -2.65 -1.62
CA VAL A 173 -13.29 -2.79 -2.78
C VAL A 173 -12.77 -3.79 -3.80
N ALA A 174 -11.47 -4.16 -3.69
CA ALA A 174 -10.86 -5.20 -4.49
C ALA A 174 -9.72 -5.86 -3.70
N LEU A 175 -9.59 -7.18 -3.86
CA LEU A 175 -8.50 -7.99 -3.34
C LEU A 175 -7.85 -8.72 -4.51
N THR A 176 -6.63 -8.32 -4.84
CA THR A 176 -5.80 -8.96 -5.88
C THR A 176 -4.76 -9.84 -5.20
N ILE A 177 -4.61 -11.09 -5.67
CA ILE A 177 -3.65 -12.04 -5.11
C ILE A 177 -2.74 -12.56 -6.22
N GLU A 178 -1.43 -12.44 -6.03
CA GLU A 178 -0.45 -13.08 -6.91
C GLU A 178 -0.41 -14.59 -6.65
N THR A 179 -0.64 -15.34 -7.70
CA THR A 179 -0.58 -16.80 -7.65
C THR A 179 -0.26 -17.35 -9.04
N ARG A 180 -0.25 -18.67 -9.18
CA ARG A 180 -0.15 -19.35 -10.47
C ARG A 180 -1.40 -20.20 -10.73
N PRO A 181 -1.72 -20.49 -11.99
CA PRO A 181 -2.96 -21.21 -12.34
C PRO A 181 -3.13 -22.56 -11.64
N THR A 182 -2.04 -23.29 -11.40
CA THR A 182 -2.07 -24.61 -10.75
C THR A 182 -2.40 -24.54 -9.25
N GLU A 183 -2.24 -23.40 -8.64
CA GLU A 183 -2.51 -23.17 -7.22
C GLU A 183 -3.77 -22.30 -7.00
N CYS A 184 -4.48 -21.97 -8.09
CA CYS A 184 -5.75 -21.26 -8.07
C CYS A 184 -6.86 -22.29 -8.40
N THR A 185 -7.08 -23.23 -7.48
CA THR A 185 -8.09 -24.30 -7.65
C THR A 185 -9.41 -23.89 -7.00
N PRO A 186 -10.56 -24.35 -7.52
CA PRO A 186 -11.80 -24.34 -6.75
C PRO A 186 -11.59 -25.17 -5.47
N TRP A 187 -12.31 -24.82 -4.40
CA TRP A 187 -12.31 -25.52 -3.10
C TRP A 187 -12.53 -27.01 -3.24
#